data_a750d9fdda5c6c1111a6b2e26be0500b
#
_entry.id   a750d9fdda5c6c1111a6b2e26be0500b
#
_cell.length_a   1.000
_cell.length_b   1.000
_cell.length_c   1.000
_cell.angle_alpha   90.00
_cell.angle_beta   90.00
_cell.angle_gamma   90.00
#
_symmetry.space_group_name_H-M   'P 1'
#
loop_
_entity.id
_entity.type
_entity.pdbx_description
1 polymer ?
#
loop_
_entity_poly.entity_id
_entity_poly.type
_entity_poly.pdbx_seq_one_letter_code
_entity_poly.pdbx_strand_id
1 'polypeptide(L)'
;MANSSIEIPFYVANGGAGLTGAAGQMEFEFLMTVGGVDKTAASPVISEIGGGWYKFSVAYGTAPFDGGDLVGVIDADKSGSNDLTNPERYIPVEVRLDFYALNRLVGPMAQDKLSGDMSIKNDAGEVILALGMTDGQQSLERIPKAVE
;
A
#
# COMPACT_ATOMS: atom_id res chain seq x y z
N MET A 1 -4.79 13.09 -9.96
CA MET A 1 -3.97 12.92 -8.73
C MET A 1 -3.66 11.45 -8.59
N ALA A 2 -2.40 11.09 -8.39
CA ALA A 2 -2.04 9.71 -8.08
C ALA A 2 -2.69 9.33 -6.73
N ASN A 3 -3.24 8.11 -6.68
CA ASN A 3 -3.80 7.57 -5.45
C ASN A 3 -2.67 7.45 -4.41
N SER A 4 -2.73 8.24 -3.36
CA SER A 4 -1.75 8.22 -2.27
C SER A 4 -2.15 7.26 -1.14
N SER A 5 -3.16 6.42 -1.38
CA SER A 5 -3.63 5.43 -0.42
C SER A 5 -3.91 4.10 -1.11
N ILE A 6 -3.80 3.03 -0.33
CA ILE A 6 -4.18 1.68 -0.73
C ILE A 6 -5.31 1.18 0.16
N GLU A 7 -6.20 0.39 -0.41
CA GLU A 7 -7.26 -0.30 0.32
C GLU A 7 -6.84 -1.74 0.58
N ILE A 8 -6.93 -2.17 1.82
CA ILE A 8 -6.58 -3.51 2.26
C ILE A 8 -7.87 -4.23 2.66
N PRO A 9 -8.35 -5.20 1.88
CA PRO A 9 -9.50 -6.00 2.24
C PRO A 9 -9.12 -7.13 3.19
N PHE A 10 -10.05 -7.50 4.08
CA PHE A 10 -9.96 -8.68 4.93
C PHE A 10 -11.35 -9.27 5.15
N TYR A 11 -11.41 -10.54 5.52
CA TYR A 11 -12.66 -11.27 5.71
C TYR A 11 -12.86 -11.66 7.18
N VAL A 12 -14.08 -11.52 7.66
CA VAL A 12 -14.47 -11.91 9.01
C VAL A 12 -15.64 -12.90 8.93
N ALA A 13 -15.47 -14.03 9.59
CA ALA A 13 -16.53 -15.04 9.73
C ALA A 13 -17.01 -15.13 11.18
N ASN A 14 -18.23 -15.57 11.35
CA ASN A 14 -18.77 -16.05 12.60
C ASN A 14 -19.45 -17.41 12.34
N GLY A 15 -18.90 -18.47 12.94
CA GLY A 15 -19.40 -19.82 12.74
C GLY A 15 -19.39 -20.30 11.27
N GLY A 16 -18.44 -19.81 10.46
CA GLY A 16 -18.32 -20.16 9.04
C GLY A 16 -19.17 -19.31 8.08
N ALA A 17 -20.01 -18.42 8.57
CA ALA A 17 -20.73 -17.44 7.74
C ALA A 17 -20.06 -16.07 7.80
N GLY A 18 -20.16 -15.28 6.73
CA GLY A 18 -19.62 -13.93 6.72
C GLY A 18 -20.34 -13.04 7.74
N LEU A 19 -19.59 -12.42 8.65
CA LEU A 19 -20.13 -11.47 9.63
C LEU A 19 -20.46 -10.16 8.92
N THR A 20 -21.64 -9.60 9.12
CA THR A 20 -22.06 -8.33 8.53
C THR A 20 -22.50 -7.33 9.60
N GLY A 21 -22.41 -6.03 9.29
CA GLY A 21 -22.87 -4.96 10.20
C GLY A 21 -21.94 -4.70 11.39
N ALA A 22 -20.72 -5.24 11.40
CA ALA A 22 -19.84 -5.21 12.57
C ALA A 22 -18.67 -4.19 12.48
N ALA A 23 -18.60 -3.36 11.44
CA ALA A 23 -17.49 -2.43 11.26
C ALA A 23 -17.23 -1.52 12.47
N GLY A 24 -18.30 -1.05 13.12
CA GLY A 24 -18.20 -0.19 14.31
C GLY A 24 -17.72 -0.90 15.59
N GLN A 25 -17.56 -2.22 15.55
CA GLN A 25 -17.10 -3.05 16.67
C GLN A 25 -15.69 -3.56 16.46
N MET A 26 -15.08 -3.21 15.33
CA MET A 26 -13.74 -3.61 14.94
C MET A 26 -12.75 -2.49 15.23
N GLU A 27 -11.60 -2.84 15.75
CA GLU A 27 -10.48 -1.91 15.90
C GLU A 27 -9.14 -2.65 15.75
N PHE A 28 -8.09 -1.91 15.51
CA PHE A 28 -6.74 -2.48 15.56
C PHE A 28 -6.34 -2.72 17.02
N GLU A 29 -6.09 -3.99 17.37
CA GLU A 29 -5.48 -4.34 18.66
C GLU A 29 -4.05 -3.78 18.72
N PHE A 30 -3.32 -3.90 17.63
CA PHE A 30 -2.08 -3.16 17.38
C PHE A 30 -1.82 -2.98 15.88
N LEU A 31 -1.09 -1.95 15.55
CA LEU A 31 -0.54 -1.68 14.22
C LEU A 31 0.87 -1.13 14.38
N MET A 32 1.85 -1.70 13.71
CA MET A 32 3.24 -1.27 13.80
C MET A 32 3.96 -1.39 12.46
N THR A 33 5.06 -0.66 12.30
CA THR A 33 5.96 -0.90 11.17
C THR A 33 6.71 -2.21 11.36
N VAL A 34 7.17 -2.83 10.27
CA VAL A 34 8.05 -4.01 10.34
C VAL A 34 9.33 -3.70 11.12
N GLY A 35 9.77 -2.45 11.17
CA GLY A 35 10.86 -1.97 12.02
C GLY A 35 10.52 -1.82 13.50
N GLY A 36 9.28 -2.16 13.93
CA GLY A 36 8.88 -2.18 15.35
C GLY A 36 8.36 -0.85 15.91
N VAL A 37 8.06 0.15 15.05
CA VAL A 37 7.48 1.42 15.50
C VAL A 37 5.97 1.29 15.61
N ASP A 38 5.42 1.53 16.80
CA ASP A 38 3.99 1.49 17.08
C ASP A 38 3.24 2.61 16.33
N LYS A 39 2.18 2.24 15.65
CA LYS A 39 1.26 3.12 14.88
C LYS A 39 -0.21 2.94 15.30
N THR A 40 -0.47 2.20 16.36
CA THR A 40 -1.82 1.84 16.82
C THR A 40 -2.70 3.07 17.05
N ALA A 41 -2.16 4.14 17.64
CA ALA A 41 -2.90 5.39 17.87
C ALA A 41 -3.36 6.11 16.58
N ALA A 42 -2.79 5.76 15.43
CA ALA A 42 -3.12 6.32 14.12
C ALA A 42 -3.80 5.30 13.22
N SER A 43 -4.33 4.21 13.78
CA SER A 43 -4.96 3.14 13.02
C SER A 43 -6.07 3.66 12.09
N PRO A 44 -6.13 3.18 10.85
CA PRO A 44 -7.16 3.59 9.91
C PRO A 44 -8.54 3.09 10.33
N VAL A 45 -9.56 3.79 9.87
CA VAL A 45 -10.96 3.39 10.08
C VAL A 45 -11.30 2.17 9.23
N ILE A 46 -11.97 1.21 9.84
CA ILE A 46 -12.47 0.01 9.18
C ILE A 46 -13.86 0.29 8.61
N SER A 47 -14.12 -0.15 7.40
CA SER A 47 -15.43 -0.04 6.75
C SER A 47 -15.83 -1.38 6.14
N GLU A 48 -17.15 -1.61 6.07
CA GLU A 48 -17.71 -2.82 5.50
C GLU A 48 -17.82 -2.71 3.96
N ILE A 49 -17.49 -3.80 3.27
CA ILE A 49 -17.74 -3.99 1.84
C ILE A 49 -19.06 -4.77 1.66
N GLY A 50 -19.28 -5.76 2.50
CA GLY A 50 -20.45 -6.65 2.51
C GLY A 50 -20.10 -8.13 2.47
N GLY A 51 -21.04 -8.98 2.89
CA GLY A 51 -20.87 -10.44 2.87
C GLY A 51 -19.73 -10.97 3.76
N GLY A 52 -19.39 -10.24 4.82
CA GLY A 52 -18.26 -10.57 5.69
C GLY A 52 -16.92 -9.94 5.27
N TRP A 53 -16.89 -9.21 4.17
CA TRP A 53 -15.71 -8.48 3.73
C TRP A 53 -15.68 -7.06 4.29
N TYR A 54 -14.52 -6.68 4.79
CA TYR A 54 -14.19 -5.37 5.33
C TYR A 54 -12.94 -4.84 4.69
N LYS A 55 -12.69 -3.54 4.81
CA LYS A 55 -11.47 -2.90 4.34
C LYS A 55 -11.06 -1.76 5.26
N PHE A 56 -9.80 -1.43 5.18
CA PHE A 56 -9.24 -0.17 5.67
C PHE A 56 -8.34 0.45 4.63
N SER A 57 -8.09 1.74 4.73
CA SER A 57 -7.27 2.48 3.77
C SER A 57 -6.05 3.07 4.46
N VAL A 58 -4.87 2.86 3.87
CA VAL A 58 -3.60 3.38 4.38
C VAL A 58 -3.04 4.38 3.38
N ALA A 59 -2.82 5.61 3.83
CA ALA A 59 -2.12 6.62 3.05
C ALA A 59 -0.61 6.36 3.15
N TYR A 60 0.03 6.00 2.02
CA TYR A 60 1.46 5.72 1.99
C TYR A 60 2.28 6.95 1.57
N GLY A 61 3.55 7.00 2.01
CA GLY A 61 4.47 8.09 1.71
C GLY A 61 4.16 9.41 2.43
N THR A 62 3.28 9.38 3.43
CA THR A 62 2.98 10.51 4.33
C THR A 62 2.87 10.01 5.76
N ALA A 63 3.28 10.86 6.73
CA ALA A 63 3.09 10.53 8.13
C ALA A 63 1.59 10.25 8.42
N PRO A 64 1.28 9.25 9.26
CA PRO A 64 2.18 8.45 10.09
C PRO A 64 2.71 7.16 9.40
N PHE A 65 2.37 6.91 8.13
CA PHE A 65 2.65 5.67 7.42
C PHE A 65 3.78 5.80 6.37
N ASP A 66 4.73 6.67 6.62
CA ASP A 66 5.92 6.92 5.81
C ASP A 66 7.13 6.02 6.17
N GLY A 67 6.96 5.15 7.16
CA GLY A 67 8.03 4.32 7.74
C GLY A 67 8.15 2.90 7.17
N GLY A 68 7.60 2.62 5.98
CA GLY A 68 7.68 1.30 5.36
C GLY A 68 6.49 0.39 5.69
N ASP A 69 6.66 -0.89 5.40
CA ASP A 69 5.63 -1.93 5.55
C ASP A 69 5.07 -2.00 6.97
N LEU A 70 3.77 -2.34 7.08
CA LEU A 70 3.06 -2.44 8.34
C LEU A 70 2.59 -3.88 8.59
N VAL A 71 2.54 -4.24 9.86
CA VAL A 71 1.92 -5.47 10.35
C VAL A 71 1.00 -5.12 11.52
N GLY A 72 -0.09 -5.85 11.67
CA GLY A 72 -1.02 -5.61 12.74
C GLY A 72 -1.99 -6.76 12.98
N VAL A 73 -2.81 -6.60 14.00
CA VAL A 73 -3.93 -7.48 14.29
C VAL A 73 -5.17 -6.63 14.50
N ILE A 74 -6.24 -7.00 13.84
CA ILE A 74 -7.56 -6.42 14.03
C ILE A 74 -8.33 -7.29 15.04
N ASP A 75 -8.86 -6.66 16.09
CA ASP A 75 -9.90 -7.25 16.93
C ASP A 75 -11.26 -7.01 16.26
N ALA A 76 -11.86 -8.07 15.73
CA ALA A 76 -13.13 -7.99 15.01
C ALA A 76 -14.35 -7.94 15.92
N ASP A 77 -14.17 -8.04 17.23
CA ASP A 77 -15.26 -8.02 18.21
C ASP A 77 -14.82 -7.35 19.52
N LYS A 78 -14.33 -6.12 19.44
CA LYS A 78 -13.84 -5.36 20.59
C LYS A 78 -14.88 -5.22 21.71
N SER A 79 -16.14 -5.09 21.34
CA SER A 79 -17.24 -5.00 22.30
C SER A 79 -17.68 -6.35 22.87
N GLY A 80 -17.27 -7.46 22.26
CA GLY A 80 -17.75 -8.81 22.59
C GLY A 80 -19.21 -9.06 22.22
N SER A 81 -19.77 -8.25 21.31
CA SER A 81 -21.19 -8.33 20.94
C SER A 81 -21.51 -9.40 19.91
N ASN A 82 -20.50 -9.91 19.22
CA ASN A 82 -20.66 -10.88 18.14
C ASN A 82 -20.30 -12.32 18.55
N ASP A 83 -19.86 -12.52 19.80
CA ASP A 83 -19.46 -13.82 20.35
C ASP A 83 -18.43 -14.58 19.48
N LEU A 84 -17.49 -13.84 18.88
CA LEU A 84 -16.44 -14.44 18.05
C LEU A 84 -15.47 -15.27 18.87
N THR A 85 -15.13 -16.45 18.36
CA THR A 85 -14.03 -17.26 18.95
C THR A 85 -12.68 -16.58 18.68
N ASN A 86 -11.66 -16.83 19.50
CA ASN A 86 -10.35 -16.20 19.33
C ASN A 86 -9.75 -16.33 17.91
N PRO A 87 -9.84 -17.48 17.22
CA PRO A 87 -9.34 -17.58 15.84
C PRO A 87 -10.11 -16.71 14.82
N GLU A 88 -11.41 -16.46 15.08
CA GLU A 88 -12.27 -15.64 14.22
C GLU A 88 -12.16 -14.15 14.57
N ARG A 89 -11.85 -13.87 15.84
CA ARG A 89 -11.79 -12.52 16.40
C ARG A 89 -10.52 -11.77 16.02
N TYR A 90 -9.34 -12.42 16.13
CA TYR A 90 -8.06 -11.78 15.93
C TYR A 90 -7.52 -12.04 14.51
N ILE A 91 -7.58 -11.03 13.67
CA ILE A 91 -7.26 -11.14 12.24
C ILE A 91 -5.92 -10.47 11.98
N PRO A 92 -4.87 -11.26 11.61
CA PRO A 92 -3.59 -10.69 11.22
C PRO A 92 -3.72 -9.97 9.88
N VAL A 93 -3.09 -8.82 9.77
CA VAL A 93 -3.03 -8.02 8.55
C VAL A 93 -1.60 -7.60 8.25
N GLU A 94 -1.29 -7.53 6.97
CA GLU A 94 -0.01 -7.07 6.45
C GLU A 94 -0.24 -6.03 5.36
N VAL A 95 0.51 -4.93 5.40
CA VAL A 95 0.42 -3.86 4.41
C VAL A 95 1.79 -3.62 3.81
N ARG A 96 1.94 -3.90 2.53
CA ARG A 96 3.19 -3.74 1.78
C ARG A 96 3.27 -2.34 1.15
N LEU A 97 3.74 -1.37 1.92
CA LEU A 97 3.85 0.02 1.47
C LEU A 97 5.06 0.24 0.55
N ASP A 98 6.18 -0.44 0.80
CA ASP A 98 7.38 -0.30 -0.01
C ASP A 98 7.17 -0.73 -1.46
N PHE A 99 6.35 -1.76 -1.68
CA PHE A 99 5.96 -2.18 -3.03
C PHE A 99 5.18 -1.09 -3.77
N TYR A 100 4.28 -0.40 -3.08
CA TYR A 100 3.51 0.69 -3.67
C TYR A 100 4.34 1.96 -3.85
N ALA A 101 5.28 2.23 -2.94
CA ALA A 101 6.24 3.32 -3.10
C ALA A 101 7.12 3.10 -4.34
N LEU A 102 7.57 1.86 -4.58
CA LEU A 102 8.33 1.51 -5.78
C LEU A 102 7.51 1.70 -7.06
N ASN A 103 6.24 1.31 -7.06
CA ASN A 103 5.34 1.55 -8.20
C ASN A 103 5.11 3.05 -8.48
N ARG A 104 5.18 3.91 -7.46
CA ARG A 104 5.16 5.37 -7.65
C ARG A 104 6.45 5.90 -8.26
N LEU A 105 7.57 5.25 -7.99
CA LEU A 105 8.86 5.63 -8.58
C LEU A 105 8.94 5.27 -10.07
N VAL A 106 8.17 4.25 -10.49
CA VAL A 106 8.03 3.89 -11.91
C VAL A 106 6.87 4.70 -12.52
N GLY A 107 7.04 6.00 -12.57
CA GLY A 107 6.11 6.91 -13.24
C GLY A 107 6.10 6.74 -14.77
N PRO A 108 5.33 7.53 -15.48
CA PRO A 108 5.21 7.39 -16.93
C PRO A 108 6.57 7.51 -17.61
N MET A 109 6.89 6.53 -18.45
CA MET A 109 8.03 6.60 -19.34
C MET A 109 7.77 7.63 -20.44
N ALA A 110 8.64 8.62 -20.55
CA ALA A 110 8.62 9.57 -21.66
C ALA A 110 9.82 9.30 -22.58
N GLN A 111 9.57 9.20 -23.86
CA GLN A 111 10.60 9.12 -24.90
C GLN A 111 10.66 10.44 -25.64
N ASP A 112 11.82 11.06 -25.70
CA ASP A 112 12.05 12.17 -26.61
C ASP A 112 12.17 11.63 -28.04
N LYS A 113 11.26 12.05 -28.91
CA LYS A 113 11.23 11.58 -30.31
C LYS A 113 12.37 12.11 -31.16
N LEU A 114 13.04 13.19 -30.75
CA LEU A 114 14.15 13.81 -31.48
C LEU A 114 15.49 13.20 -31.08
N SER A 115 15.73 12.98 -29.78
CA SER A 115 16.98 12.40 -29.28
C SER A 115 16.92 10.89 -29.11
N GLY A 116 15.72 10.31 -29.07
CA GLY A 116 15.50 8.92 -28.70
C GLY A 116 15.70 8.63 -27.21
N ASP A 117 16.04 9.64 -26.41
CA ASP A 117 16.28 9.49 -24.99
C ASP A 117 14.99 9.04 -24.27
N MET A 118 15.13 8.11 -23.35
CA MET A 118 14.03 7.65 -22.49
C MET A 118 14.23 8.16 -21.07
N SER A 119 13.18 8.64 -20.46
CA SER A 119 13.19 9.03 -19.05
C SER A 119 12.03 8.42 -18.30
N ILE A 120 12.28 8.03 -17.06
CA ILE A 120 11.26 7.64 -16.10
C ILE A 120 11.18 8.76 -15.08
N LYS A 121 9.97 9.26 -14.83
CA LYS A 121 9.71 10.35 -13.89
C LYS A 121 8.92 9.84 -12.69
N ASN A 122 9.13 10.45 -11.53
CA ASN A 122 8.25 10.26 -10.38
C ASN A 122 6.91 11.03 -10.56
N ASP A 123 6.00 10.87 -9.62
CA ASP A 123 4.71 11.57 -9.65
C ASP A 123 4.83 13.10 -9.53
N ALA A 124 5.95 13.61 -9.04
CA ALA A 124 6.27 15.04 -9.00
C ALA A 124 6.78 15.56 -10.35
N GLY A 125 6.97 14.66 -11.34
CA GLY A 125 7.50 14.99 -12.66
C GLY A 125 9.02 15.06 -12.72
N GLU A 126 9.72 14.73 -11.65
CA GLU A 126 11.18 14.68 -11.59
C GLU A 126 11.71 13.42 -12.28
N VAL A 127 12.79 13.58 -13.05
CA VAL A 127 13.44 12.44 -13.73
C VAL A 127 14.22 11.62 -12.71
N ILE A 128 13.78 10.37 -12.48
CA ILE A 128 14.44 9.42 -11.59
C ILE A 128 15.39 8.47 -12.32
N LEU A 129 15.17 8.26 -13.60
CA LEU A 129 16.05 7.48 -14.47
C LEU A 129 16.04 8.08 -15.88
N ALA A 130 17.19 8.40 -16.39
CA ALA A 130 17.37 8.80 -17.77
C ALA A 130 18.28 7.80 -18.48
N LEU A 131 17.84 7.34 -19.65
CA LEU A 131 18.59 6.46 -20.54
C LEU A 131 18.86 7.22 -21.84
N GLY A 132 20.11 7.55 -22.09
CA GLY A 132 20.53 8.09 -23.38
C GLY A 132 20.60 6.97 -24.42
N MET A 133 20.02 7.20 -25.60
CA MET A 133 20.12 6.29 -26.74
C MET A 133 21.11 6.91 -27.75
N THR A 134 22.27 6.30 -27.93
CA THR A 134 23.18 6.68 -29.02
C THR A 134 22.93 5.75 -30.21
N ASP A 135 22.59 6.35 -31.34
CA ASP A 135 22.48 5.65 -32.61
C ASP A 135 23.90 5.46 -33.17
N GLY A 136 24.53 4.39 -32.74
CA GLY A 136 25.76 3.92 -33.37
C GLY A 136 25.43 2.87 -34.42
N GLN A 137 25.80 3.07 -35.60
CA GLN A 137 25.51 2.44 -36.89
C GLN A 137 25.14 0.95 -36.95
N GLN A 138 24.98 0.20 -35.85
CA GLN A 138 24.48 -1.19 -35.83
C GLN A 138 24.09 -1.76 -34.44
N SER A 139 24.11 -1.01 -33.33
CA SER A 139 23.58 -1.51 -32.05
C SER A 139 23.01 -0.37 -31.20
N LEU A 140 21.80 -0.56 -30.71
CA LEU A 140 21.22 0.28 -29.68
C LEU A 140 21.93 0.01 -28.34
N GLU A 141 22.97 0.77 -28.04
CA GLU A 141 23.55 0.77 -26.70
C GLU A 141 22.75 1.70 -25.78
N ARG A 142 22.18 1.13 -24.74
CA ARG A 142 21.53 1.89 -23.67
C ARG A 142 22.60 2.29 -22.65
N ILE A 143 23.00 3.52 -22.67
CA ILE A 143 23.95 4.06 -21.71
C ILE A 143 23.16 4.78 -20.62
N PRO A 144 23.32 4.41 -19.33
CA PRO A 144 22.73 5.18 -18.24
C PRO A 144 23.27 6.61 -18.27
N LYS A 145 22.38 7.58 -18.36
CA LYS A 145 22.72 9.00 -18.27
C LYS A 145 22.69 9.42 -16.80
N ALA A 146 23.76 9.99 -16.30
CA ALA A 146 23.76 10.56 -14.96
C ALA A 146 22.70 11.67 -14.86
N VAL A 147 21.90 11.63 -13.83
CA VAL A 147 20.98 12.71 -13.49
C VAL A 147 21.79 13.75 -12.75
N GLU A 148 21.98 14.93 -13.33
CA GLU A 148 22.58 16.10 -12.68
C GLU A 148 21.56 16.81 -11.78
#